data_64c46a7decf7a463de2ded8fc63a0773
#
_entry.id   64c46a7decf7a463de2ded8fc63a0773
#
_cell.length_a   1.000
_cell.length_b   1.000
_cell.length_c   1.000
_cell.angle_alpha   90.00
_cell.angle_beta   90.00
_cell.angle_gamma   90.00
#
_symmetry.space_group_name_H-M   'P 1'
#
loop_
_entity.id
_entity.type
_entity.pdbx_description
1 polymer ?
#
loop_
_entity_poly.entity_id
_entity_poly.type
_entity_poly.pdbx_seq_one_letter_code
_entity_poly.pdbx_strand_id
1 'polypeptide(L)'
;VIDVSNPANPQWMGGYNTSGWALDVAVSGDYAYVVNISSTSADLQVINVSDPAHPQRVGRCTTGGWPTGVAVSGGYVYVADPYAGLRVIDVSDPANPQQVGTCATSGDAASVAVSGDYAYVADGGKGLQVINVSNPSNPQWVGGYATSGYAEGVAVSGDYAYVADMWEGLQVIDVSDPADPQWVGGYVTSEDAYGVALSGNYACVAAWHGGLQVINVSIPDNPQRVDDYVSYGIAHGVAVSGNYAYVADGNWGLAIFNLPSAPRPQITSITHASGTATVYYTNTLPGTNYTLEYCTNLSSGAWQPVGTQPAGGTSASQTDPAAGGAQRYYRVYYQP
;
A
#
# COMPACT_ATOMS: atom_id res chain seq x y z
N VAL A 1 15.32 -14.41 3.43
CA VAL A 1 14.92 -13.51 4.55
C VAL A 1 16.07 -12.54 4.81
N ILE A 2 15.74 -11.27 4.90
CA ILE A 2 16.69 -10.18 5.12
C ILE A 2 16.26 -9.46 6.40
N ASP A 3 17.19 -9.26 7.33
CA ASP A 3 17.00 -8.40 8.49
C ASP A 3 17.15 -6.93 8.05
N VAL A 4 16.10 -6.16 8.22
CA VAL A 4 16.02 -4.74 7.88
C VAL A 4 15.84 -3.87 9.13
N SER A 5 16.13 -4.38 10.31
CA SER A 5 16.08 -3.63 11.58
C SER A 5 17.00 -2.40 11.55
N ASN A 6 18.09 -2.47 10.79
CA ASN A 6 18.91 -1.33 10.38
C ASN A 6 18.84 -1.16 8.86
N PRO A 7 17.93 -0.32 8.33
CA PRO A 7 17.72 -0.16 6.89
C PRO A 7 18.95 0.34 6.11
N ALA A 8 19.90 1.01 6.79
CA ALA A 8 21.15 1.44 6.18
C ALA A 8 22.17 0.29 6.02
N ASN A 9 21.95 -0.84 6.68
CA ASN A 9 22.82 -2.01 6.62
C ASN A 9 22.00 -3.30 6.71
N PRO A 10 21.18 -3.64 5.70
CA PRO A 10 20.38 -4.85 5.69
C PRO A 10 21.26 -6.10 5.69
N GLN A 11 20.86 -7.14 6.43
CA GLN A 11 21.63 -8.37 6.60
C GLN A 11 20.86 -9.58 6.06
N TRP A 12 21.50 -10.34 5.19
CA TRP A 12 20.95 -11.62 4.78
C TRP A 12 20.96 -12.61 5.96
N MET A 13 19.81 -13.18 6.29
CA MET A 13 19.65 -14.13 7.39
C MET A 13 19.61 -15.58 6.90
N GLY A 14 18.80 -15.84 5.91
CA GLY A 14 18.61 -17.19 5.38
C GLY A 14 17.71 -17.18 4.15
N GLY A 15 17.57 -18.35 3.51
CA GLY A 15 16.74 -18.49 2.34
C GLY A 15 16.26 -19.92 2.12
N TYR A 16 15.16 -20.06 1.41
CA TYR A 16 14.62 -21.33 0.92
C TYR A 16 14.60 -21.32 -0.62
N ASN A 17 15.14 -22.36 -1.24
CA ASN A 17 15.09 -22.51 -2.69
C ASN A 17 13.77 -23.16 -3.11
N THR A 18 12.91 -22.40 -3.79
CA THR A 18 11.60 -22.86 -4.28
C THR A 18 11.67 -23.82 -5.47
N SER A 19 12.86 -24.04 -6.05
CA SER A 19 13.10 -24.87 -7.24
C SER A 19 12.43 -24.35 -8.51
N GLY A 20 12.18 -23.03 -8.58
CA GLY A 20 11.55 -22.36 -9.71
C GLY A 20 11.71 -20.85 -9.62
N TRP A 21 10.86 -20.14 -10.30
CA TRP A 21 10.75 -18.69 -10.22
C TRP A 21 9.71 -18.34 -9.17
N ALA A 22 10.13 -17.79 -8.04
CA ALA A 22 9.27 -17.15 -7.06
C ALA A 22 8.87 -15.78 -7.62
N LEU A 23 7.58 -15.60 -7.88
CA LEU A 23 7.07 -14.40 -8.53
C LEU A 23 6.56 -13.37 -7.53
N ASP A 24 5.90 -13.84 -6.47
CA ASP A 24 5.37 -12.95 -5.43
C ASP A 24 5.31 -13.66 -4.08
N VAL A 25 5.25 -12.86 -3.01
CA VAL A 25 5.22 -13.36 -1.63
C VAL A 25 4.33 -12.51 -0.73
N ALA A 26 3.48 -13.17 0.04
CA ALA A 26 2.75 -12.58 1.15
C ALA A 26 3.17 -13.24 2.47
N VAL A 27 3.12 -12.49 3.57
CA VAL A 27 3.54 -12.99 4.89
C VAL A 27 2.41 -12.81 5.88
N SER A 28 2.13 -13.84 6.68
CA SER A 28 1.22 -13.76 7.81
C SER A 28 1.74 -14.63 8.96
N GLY A 29 1.96 -14.01 10.13
CA GLY A 29 2.56 -14.68 11.28
C GLY A 29 3.91 -15.28 10.94
N ASP A 30 4.08 -16.55 11.23
CA ASP A 30 5.32 -17.30 11.04
C ASP A 30 5.47 -17.89 9.62
N TYR A 31 4.58 -17.55 8.68
CA TYR A 31 4.56 -18.17 7.36
C TYR A 31 4.68 -17.15 6.23
N ALA A 32 5.51 -17.50 5.24
CA ALA A 32 5.57 -16.86 3.94
C ALA A 32 4.86 -17.76 2.90
N TYR A 33 3.99 -17.15 2.13
CA TYR A 33 3.21 -17.74 1.05
C TYR A 33 3.77 -17.28 -0.27
N VAL A 34 4.41 -18.18 -1.00
CA VAL A 34 5.15 -17.85 -2.22
C VAL A 34 4.50 -18.52 -3.42
N VAL A 35 4.12 -17.73 -4.41
CA VAL A 35 3.72 -18.25 -5.72
C VAL A 35 4.97 -18.51 -6.54
N ASN A 36 5.04 -19.73 -7.07
CA ASN A 36 6.23 -20.25 -7.72
C ASN A 36 5.89 -21.01 -9.01
N ILE A 37 6.70 -20.78 -10.03
CA ILE A 37 6.58 -21.46 -11.32
C ILE A 37 7.88 -22.17 -11.64
N SER A 38 7.78 -23.44 -12.00
CA SER A 38 8.89 -24.23 -12.51
C SER A 38 8.53 -24.83 -13.88
N SER A 39 9.49 -25.46 -14.52
CA SER A 39 9.25 -26.15 -15.82
C SER A 39 8.20 -27.27 -15.74
N THR A 40 7.87 -27.75 -14.56
CA THR A 40 6.99 -28.92 -14.34
C THR A 40 5.75 -28.60 -13.51
N SER A 41 5.68 -27.44 -12.85
CA SER A 41 4.56 -27.11 -11.96
C SER A 41 4.48 -25.62 -11.67
N ALA A 42 3.26 -25.19 -11.43
CA ALA A 42 2.93 -23.93 -10.79
C ALA A 42 2.26 -24.22 -9.44
N ASP A 43 2.69 -23.56 -8.39
CA ASP A 43 2.26 -23.85 -7.02
C ASP A 43 2.32 -22.65 -6.08
N LEU A 44 1.51 -22.76 -5.03
CA LEU A 44 1.69 -22.00 -3.79
C LEU A 44 2.57 -22.84 -2.85
N GLN A 45 3.66 -22.27 -2.36
CA GLN A 45 4.50 -22.88 -1.34
C GLN A 45 4.31 -22.14 -0.01
N VAL A 46 4.08 -22.90 1.07
CA VAL A 46 4.00 -22.38 2.43
C VAL A 46 5.32 -22.64 3.14
N ILE A 47 6.00 -21.57 3.51
CA ILE A 47 7.35 -21.61 4.09
C ILE A 47 7.28 -21.08 5.52
N ASN A 48 7.66 -21.91 6.49
CA ASN A 48 7.83 -21.46 7.86
C ASN A 48 9.09 -20.56 7.94
N VAL A 49 8.92 -19.34 8.42
CA VAL A 49 9.96 -18.32 8.57
C VAL A 49 10.15 -17.88 10.03
N SER A 50 9.59 -18.62 10.98
CA SER A 50 9.74 -18.36 12.44
C SER A 50 11.21 -18.39 12.89
N ASP A 51 12.05 -19.20 12.24
CA ASP A 51 13.51 -19.08 12.28
C ASP A 51 14.01 -18.50 10.96
N PRO A 52 14.30 -17.18 10.91
CA PRO A 52 14.73 -16.51 9.69
C PRO A 52 16.04 -17.05 9.09
N ALA A 53 16.88 -17.70 9.90
CA ALA A 53 18.13 -18.29 9.45
C ALA A 53 17.92 -19.63 8.71
N HIS A 54 16.83 -20.33 9.01
CA HIS A 54 16.54 -21.65 8.46
C HIS A 54 15.09 -21.76 7.99
N PRO A 55 14.65 -20.99 6.99
CA PRO A 55 13.28 -21.09 6.46
C PRO A 55 13.06 -22.48 5.85
N GLN A 56 11.89 -23.09 6.11
CA GLN A 56 11.56 -24.43 5.65
C GLN A 56 10.16 -24.48 5.04
N ARG A 57 10.02 -25.12 3.88
CA ARG A 57 8.71 -25.39 3.32
C ARG A 57 7.97 -26.43 4.17
N VAL A 58 6.77 -26.08 4.61
CA VAL A 58 5.89 -26.95 5.39
C VAL A 58 4.71 -27.46 4.57
N GLY A 59 4.26 -26.71 3.56
CA GLY A 59 3.14 -27.08 2.72
C GLY A 59 3.31 -26.66 1.26
N ARG A 60 2.43 -27.23 0.41
CA ARG A 60 2.37 -26.92 -1.02
C ARG A 60 0.98 -27.20 -1.57
N CYS A 61 0.46 -26.29 -2.38
CA CYS A 61 -0.75 -26.49 -3.17
C CYS A 61 -0.43 -26.25 -4.65
N THR A 62 -0.68 -27.26 -5.49
CA THR A 62 -0.54 -27.07 -6.95
C THR A 62 -1.70 -26.23 -7.44
N THR A 63 -1.39 -25.08 -8.05
CA THR A 63 -2.40 -24.18 -8.60
C THR A 63 -2.78 -24.52 -10.03
N GLY A 64 -1.86 -25.10 -10.80
CA GLY A 64 -1.97 -25.13 -12.25
C GLY A 64 -1.87 -23.70 -12.82
N GLY A 65 -1.94 -23.46 -14.08
CA GLY A 65 -1.90 -22.12 -14.66
C GLY A 65 -0.56 -21.40 -14.47
N TRP A 66 -0.61 -20.08 -14.21
CA TRP A 66 0.56 -19.19 -14.09
C TRP A 66 0.37 -18.18 -12.95
N PRO A 67 0.44 -18.58 -11.67
CA PRO A 67 0.19 -17.68 -10.55
C PRO A 67 1.24 -16.55 -10.51
N THR A 68 0.78 -15.30 -10.48
CA THR A 68 1.63 -14.09 -10.57
C THR A 68 1.61 -13.25 -9.31
N GLY A 69 0.46 -13.13 -8.64
CA GLY A 69 0.30 -12.31 -7.44
C GLY A 69 -0.30 -13.10 -6.27
N VAL A 70 0.00 -12.71 -5.04
CA VAL A 70 -0.48 -13.36 -3.84
C VAL A 70 -0.83 -12.38 -2.72
N ALA A 71 -1.97 -12.60 -2.07
CA ALA A 71 -2.35 -11.93 -0.84
C ALA A 71 -2.82 -12.95 0.21
N VAL A 72 -2.71 -12.62 1.48
CA VAL A 72 -3.15 -13.47 2.59
C VAL A 72 -4.07 -12.71 3.51
N SER A 73 -5.23 -13.29 3.84
CA SER A 73 -6.18 -12.74 4.79
C SER A 73 -7.03 -13.84 5.41
N GLY A 74 -7.27 -13.78 6.72
CA GLY A 74 -8.25 -14.60 7.43
C GLY A 74 -8.09 -16.12 7.32
N GLY A 75 -6.86 -16.64 7.19
CA GLY A 75 -6.60 -18.09 7.01
C GLY A 75 -6.74 -18.56 5.58
N TYR A 76 -6.89 -17.64 4.62
CA TYR A 76 -6.92 -17.90 3.19
C TYR A 76 -5.83 -17.15 2.45
N VAL A 77 -5.32 -17.79 1.40
CA VAL A 77 -4.42 -17.17 0.41
C VAL A 77 -5.20 -16.99 -0.89
N TYR A 78 -5.07 -15.80 -1.42
CA TYR A 78 -5.69 -15.37 -2.67
C TYR A 78 -4.59 -15.24 -3.71
N VAL A 79 -4.76 -15.93 -4.82
CA VAL A 79 -3.74 -16.01 -5.89
C VAL A 79 -4.33 -15.46 -7.18
N ALA A 80 -3.65 -14.46 -7.76
CA ALA A 80 -3.94 -13.99 -9.10
C ALA A 80 -3.26 -14.92 -10.13
N ASP A 81 -4.02 -15.36 -11.13
CA ASP A 81 -3.57 -16.29 -12.18
C ASP A 81 -4.15 -15.83 -13.53
N PRO A 82 -3.34 -15.40 -14.51
CA PRO A 82 -3.80 -14.93 -15.83
C PRO A 82 -4.75 -15.87 -16.55
N TYR A 83 -4.66 -17.19 -16.28
CA TYR A 83 -5.49 -18.21 -16.95
C TYR A 83 -6.73 -18.61 -16.15
N ALA A 84 -6.81 -18.23 -14.88
CA ALA A 84 -7.91 -18.67 -14.00
C ALA A 84 -8.59 -17.52 -13.24
N GLY A 85 -8.04 -16.33 -13.29
CA GLY A 85 -8.47 -15.19 -12.50
C GLY A 85 -8.02 -15.31 -11.04
N LEU A 86 -8.97 -15.29 -10.10
CA LEU A 86 -8.71 -15.44 -8.66
C LEU A 86 -8.84 -16.89 -8.23
N ARG A 87 -7.82 -17.41 -7.53
CA ARG A 87 -7.91 -18.68 -6.79
C ARG A 87 -7.88 -18.41 -5.29
N VAL A 88 -8.67 -19.16 -4.54
CA VAL A 88 -8.71 -19.09 -3.07
C VAL A 88 -8.24 -20.41 -2.50
N ILE A 89 -7.25 -20.35 -1.61
CA ILE A 89 -6.58 -21.50 -1.00
C ILE A 89 -6.72 -21.39 0.52
N ASP A 90 -7.31 -22.39 1.14
CA ASP A 90 -7.38 -22.53 2.59
C ASP A 90 -5.98 -22.92 3.11
N VAL A 91 -5.44 -22.14 4.03
CA VAL A 91 -4.13 -22.32 4.68
C VAL A 91 -4.27 -22.38 6.20
N SER A 92 -5.48 -22.67 6.71
CA SER A 92 -5.72 -22.87 8.14
C SER A 92 -4.87 -24.00 8.73
N ASP A 93 -4.56 -25.02 7.92
CA ASP A 93 -3.47 -25.97 8.15
C ASP A 93 -2.34 -25.67 7.16
N PRO A 94 -1.27 -24.97 7.58
CA PRO A 94 -0.15 -24.62 6.72
C PRO A 94 0.58 -25.81 6.09
N ALA A 95 0.46 -27.00 6.67
CA ALA A 95 1.06 -28.23 6.14
C ALA A 95 0.24 -28.84 4.99
N ASN A 96 -1.07 -28.56 4.95
CA ASN A 96 -2.00 -29.11 3.96
C ASN A 96 -2.84 -28.03 3.29
N PRO A 97 -2.26 -27.06 2.58
CA PRO A 97 -3.01 -26.03 1.88
C PRO A 97 -3.92 -26.62 0.80
N GLN A 98 -5.19 -26.18 0.73
CA GLN A 98 -6.19 -26.71 -0.18
C GLN A 98 -6.86 -25.60 -0.98
N GLN A 99 -6.89 -25.73 -2.32
CA GLN A 99 -7.70 -24.82 -3.13
C GLN A 99 -9.19 -25.09 -2.86
N VAL A 100 -9.92 -24.07 -2.44
CA VAL A 100 -11.34 -24.15 -2.06
C VAL A 100 -12.26 -23.39 -2.99
N GLY A 101 -11.76 -22.37 -3.71
CA GLY A 101 -12.55 -21.56 -4.61
C GLY A 101 -11.78 -21.03 -5.81
N THR A 102 -12.51 -20.58 -6.83
CA THR A 102 -11.97 -19.92 -8.03
C THR A 102 -13.03 -19.00 -8.60
N CYS A 103 -12.62 -17.81 -9.02
CA CYS A 103 -13.45 -16.87 -9.78
C CYS A 103 -12.69 -16.44 -11.02
N ALA A 104 -13.17 -16.84 -12.20
CA ALA A 104 -12.54 -16.45 -13.46
C ALA A 104 -12.73 -14.95 -13.71
N THR A 105 -11.66 -14.29 -14.13
CA THR A 105 -11.66 -12.95 -14.67
C THR A 105 -11.52 -12.99 -16.20
N SER A 106 -11.70 -11.86 -16.87
CA SER A 106 -11.70 -11.83 -18.34
C SER A 106 -10.41 -11.26 -18.94
N GLY A 107 -9.47 -10.86 -18.07
CA GLY A 107 -8.15 -10.34 -18.43
C GLY A 107 -7.03 -11.27 -17.97
N ASP A 108 -5.87 -10.66 -17.77
CA ASP A 108 -4.66 -11.34 -17.27
C ASP A 108 -4.44 -10.92 -15.82
N ALA A 109 -5.03 -11.67 -14.87
CA ALA A 109 -4.93 -11.37 -13.44
C ALA A 109 -3.45 -11.40 -12.99
N ALA A 110 -2.89 -10.23 -12.68
CA ALA A 110 -1.48 -10.03 -12.35
C ALA A 110 -1.24 -9.92 -10.84
N SER A 111 -2.08 -9.17 -10.14
CA SER A 111 -1.93 -8.90 -8.71
C SER A 111 -3.28 -8.94 -8.00
N VAL A 112 -3.26 -9.14 -6.68
CA VAL A 112 -4.45 -9.16 -5.85
C VAL A 112 -4.20 -8.49 -4.51
N ALA A 113 -5.17 -7.68 -4.06
CA ALA A 113 -5.26 -7.17 -2.70
C ALA A 113 -6.59 -7.60 -2.08
N VAL A 114 -6.63 -7.74 -0.75
CA VAL A 114 -7.85 -8.13 -0.03
C VAL A 114 -8.16 -7.13 1.06
N SER A 115 -9.40 -6.67 1.10
CA SER A 115 -9.92 -5.81 2.17
C SER A 115 -11.33 -6.23 2.52
N GLY A 116 -11.55 -6.58 3.80
CA GLY A 116 -12.84 -7.09 4.26
C GLY A 116 -13.29 -8.33 3.48
N ASP A 117 -14.50 -8.26 2.95
CA ASP A 117 -15.13 -9.34 2.19
C ASP A 117 -14.81 -9.31 0.68
N TYR A 118 -13.87 -8.47 0.24
CA TYR A 118 -13.59 -8.29 -1.18
C TYR A 118 -12.12 -8.51 -1.53
N ALA A 119 -11.90 -9.18 -2.66
CA ALA A 119 -10.63 -9.24 -3.35
C ALA A 119 -10.65 -8.30 -4.56
N TYR A 120 -9.60 -7.53 -4.69
CA TYR A 120 -9.38 -6.56 -5.76
C TYR A 120 -8.25 -7.08 -6.63
N VAL A 121 -8.54 -7.33 -7.89
CA VAL A 121 -7.60 -7.96 -8.83
C VAL A 121 -7.21 -6.96 -9.92
N ALA A 122 -5.91 -6.72 -10.07
CA ALA A 122 -5.36 -6.06 -11.25
C ALA A 122 -5.36 -7.08 -12.39
N ASP A 123 -6.23 -6.87 -13.41
CA ASP A 123 -6.62 -7.86 -14.42
C ASP A 123 -6.15 -7.44 -15.83
N GLY A 124 -4.92 -6.97 -15.91
CA GLY A 124 -4.29 -6.56 -17.16
C GLY A 124 -5.13 -5.54 -17.93
N GLY A 125 -5.37 -5.78 -19.20
CA GLY A 125 -6.18 -4.90 -20.07
C GLY A 125 -7.67 -4.80 -19.69
N LYS A 126 -8.11 -5.45 -18.59
CA LYS A 126 -9.45 -5.31 -18.02
C LYS A 126 -9.48 -4.41 -16.79
N GLY A 127 -8.33 -3.89 -16.39
CA GLY A 127 -8.20 -2.97 -15.28
C GLY A 127 -8.45 -3.63 -13.92
N LEU A 128 -9.25 -3.00 -13.07
CA LEU A 128 -9.59 -3.49 -11.75
C LEU A 128 -10.82 -4.41 -11.80
N GLN A 129 -10.74 -5.59 -11.18
CA GLN A 129 -11.89 -6.46 -10.93
C GLN A 129 -12.15 -6.59 -9.43
N VAL A 130 -13.41 -6.56 -9.01
CA VAL A 130 -13.82 -6.71 -7.61
C VAL A 130 -14.61 -8.00 -7.44
N ILE A 131 -14.14 -8.84 -6.52
CA ILE A 131 -14.68 -10.18 -6.28
C ILE A 131 -15.08 -10.29 -4.82
N ASN A 132 -16.34 -10.62 -4.54
CA ASN A 132 -16.79 -10.93 -3.20
C ASN A 132 -16.24 -12.30 -2.78
N VAL A 133 -15.49 -12.33 -1.68
CA VAL A 133 -14.81 -13.50 -1.11
C VAL A 133 -15.32 -13.83 0.31
N SER A 134 -16.44 -13.25 0.74
CA SER A 134 -17.07 -13.56 2.03
C SER A 134 -17.40 -15.05 2.19
N ASN A 135 -17.63 -15.76 1.08
CA ASN A 135 -17.62 -17.20 1.01
C ASN A 135 -16.43 -17.69 0.17
N PRO A 136 -15.30 -18.05 0.80
CA PRO A 136 -14.08 -18.45 0.11
C PRO A 136 -14.22 -19.63 -0.85
N SER A 137 -15.23 -20.52 -0.60
CA SER A 137 -15.50 -21.67 -1.47
C SER A 137 -16.32 -21.31 -2.71
N ASN A 138 -16.88 -20.11 -2.76
CA ASN A 138 -17.71 -19.65 -3.86
C ASN A 138 -17.51 -18.15 -4.10
N PRO A 139 -16.29 -17.70 -4.47
CA PRO A 139 -16.03 -16.30 -4.76
C PRO A 139 -16.85 -15.84 -5.98
N GLN A 140 -17.40 -14.62 -5.92
CA GLN A 140 -18.29 -14.09 -6.96
C GLN A 140 -17.78 -12.73 -7.46
N TRP A 141 -17.64 -12.59 -8.76
CA TRP A 141 -17.41 -11.29 -9.37
C TRP A 141 -18.60 -10.36 -9.09
N VAL A 142 -18.34 -9.13 -8.66
CA VAL A 142 -19.40 -8.17 -8.32
C VAL A 142 -19.30 -6.88 -9.13
N GLY A 143 -18.13 -6.47 -9.56
CA GLY A 143 -17.95 -5.25 -10.31
C GLY A 143 -16.52 -5.10 -10.84
N GLY A 144 -16.25 -4.03 -11.56
CA GLY A 144 -14.94 -3.73 -12.07
C GLY A 144 -14.88 -2.40 -12.80
N TYR A 145 -13.68 -1.89 -12.99
CA TYR A 145 -13.39 -0.68 -13.76
C TYR A 145 -12.29 -0.96 -14.78
N ALA A 146 -12.58 -0.75 -16.07
CA ALA A 146 -11.57 -0.90 -17.12
C ALA A 146 -10.68 0.35 -17.15
N THR A 147 -9.42 0.20 -16.76
CA THR A 147 -8.42 1.27 -16.89
C THR A 147 -7.96 1.42 -18.33
N SER A 148 -7.26 2.52 -18.64
CA SER A 148 -6.79 2.79 -20.00
C SER A 148 -5.45 2.14 -20.34
N GLY A 149 -4.71 1.69 -19.31
CA GLY A 149 -3.42 1.04 -19.41
C GLY A 149 -3.51 -0.48 -19.33
N TYR A 150 -2.60 -1.04 -18.59
CA TYR A 150 -2.54 -2.47 -18.30
C TYR A 150 -2.28 -2.64 -16.79
N ALA A 151 -3.29 -3.07 -16.04
CA ALA A 151 -3.24 -3.16 -14.59
C ALA A 151 -2.34 -4.31 -14.13
N GLU A 152 -1.21 -3.98 -13.50
CA GLU A 152 -0.19 -4.92 -13.02
C GLU A 152 -0.18 -5.05 -11.49
N GLY A 153 -0.40 -3.95 -10.76
CA GLY A 153 -0.37 -3.94 -9.31
C GLY A 153 -1.62 -3.31 -8.72
N VAL A 154 -2.03 -3.77 -7.54
CA VAL A 154 -3.17 -3.18 -6.82
C VAL A 154 -2.91 -3.14 -5.31
N ALA A 155 -3.27 -2.03 -4.69
CA ALA A 155 -3.36 -1.87 -3.24
C ALA A 155 -4.68 -1.19 -2.88
N VAL A 156 -5.19 -1.44 -1.67
CA VAL A 156 -6.49 -0.91 -1.23
C VAL A 156 -6.35 -0.28 0.14
N SER A 157 -6.96 0.88 0.32
CA SER A 157 -7.07 1.55 1.61
C SER A 157 -8.39 2.31 1.71
N GLY A 158 -9.18 2.01 2.74
CA GLY A 158 -10.51 2.58 2.91
C GLY A 158 -11.39 2.30 1.68
N ASP A 159 -11.99 3.35 1.15
CA ASP A 159 -12.90 3.28 0.02
C ASP A 159 -12.20 3.38 -1.35
N TYR A 160 -10.86 3.30 -1.41
CA TYR A 160 -10.12 3.48 -2.65
C TYR A 160 -9.20 2.31 -2.98
N ALA A 161 -9.21 1.90 -4.25
CA ALA A 161 -8.22 1.03 -4.85
C ALA A 161 -7.21 1.88 -5.65
N TYR A 162 -5.95 1.53 -5.51
CA TYR A 162 -4.82 2.15 -6.17
C TYR A 162 -4.20 1.13 -7.11
N VAL A 163 -4.27 1.40 -8.41
CA VAL A 163 -3.84 0.47 -9.46
C VAL A 163 -2.59 1.02 -10.15
N ALA A 164 -1.53 0.20 -10.18
CA ALA A 164 -0.37 0.44 -11.03
C ALA A 164 -0.73 -0.05 -12.45
N ASP A 165 -0.89 0.88 -13.40
CA ASP A 165 -1.55 0.70 -14.69
C ASP A 165 -0.56 0.91 -15.86
N MET A 166 0.64 0.34 -15.72
CA MET A 166 1.77 0.48 -16.65
C MET A 166 1.96 1.93 -17.12
N TRP A 167 1.83 2.21 -18.42
CA TRP A 167 2.07 3.52 -19.05
C TRP A 167 1.11 4.63 -18.60
N GLU A 168 -0.05 4.29 -18.03
CA GLU A 168 -0.99 5.25 -17.44
C GLU A 168 -0.63 5.59 -15.97
N GLY A 169 0.40 4.92 -15.41
CA GLY A 169 0.92 5.19 -14.08
C GLY A 169 0.00 4.72 -12.96
N LEU A 170 -0.24 5.57 -11.96
CA LEU A 170 -1.13 5.29 -10.84
C LEU A 170 -2.56 5.69 -11.16
N GLN A 171 -3.52 4.77 -11.03
CA GLN A 171 -4.95 5.07 -11.11
C GLN A 171 -5.59 4.93 -9.72
N VAL A 172 -6.46 5.87 -9.37
CA VAL A 172 -7.23 5.86 -8.12
C VAL A 172 -8.70 5.63 -8.44
N ILE A 173 -9.26 4.58 -7.87
CA ILE A 173 -10.61 4.11 -8.15
C ILE A 173 -11.39 4.06 -6.83
N ASP A 174 -12.53 4.77 -6.76
CA ASP A 174 -13.48 4.66 -5.67
C ASP A 174 -14.16 3.28 -5.74
N VAL A 175 -14.06 2.52 -4.66
CA VAL A 175 -14.61 1.18 -4.49
C VAL A 175 -15.56 1.10 -3.29
N SER A 176 -16.06 2.25 -2.84
CA SER A 176 -17.07 2.33 -1.77
C SER A 176 -18.35 1.58 -2.11
N ASP A 177 -18.72 1.54 -3.40
CA ASP A 177 -19.67 0.56 -3.94
C ASP A 177 -18.89 -0.49 -4.76
N PRO A 178 -18.64 -1.67 -4.22
CA PRO A 178 -17.92 -2.73 -4.92
C PRO A 178 -18.55 -3.20 -6.23
N ALA A 179 -19.86 -2.95 -6.42
CA ALA A 179 -20.58 -3.32 -7.64
C ALA A 179 -20.44 -2.29 -8.76
N ASP A 180 -20.08 -1.04 -8.44
CA ASP A 180 -19.93 0.05 -9.40
C ASP A 180 -18.67 0.90 -9.13
N PRO A 181 -17.45 0.33 -9.25
CA PRO A 181 -16.20 1.08 -9.05
C PRO A 181 -16.08 2.26 -10.02
N GLN A 182 -15.64 3.42 -9.52
CA GLN A 182 -15.54 4.65 -10.31
C GLN A 182 -14.11 5.21 -10.28
N TRP A 183 -13.58 5.58 -11.44
CA TRP A 183 -12.33 6.30 -11.49
C TRP A 183 -12.50 7.71 -10.91
N VAL A 184 -11.58 8.11 -10.05
CA VAL A 184 -11.61 9.44 -9.41
C VAL A 184 -10.39 10.29 -9.74
N GLY A 185 -9.24 9.68 -10.02
CA GLY A 185 -8.03 10.42 -10.33
C GLY A 185 -6.88 9.51 -10.72
N GLY A 186 -5.75 10.11 -11.09
CA GLY A 186 -4.56 9.37 -11.45
C GLY A 186 -3.33 10.25 -11.53
N TYR A 187 -2.17 9.62 -11.63
CA TYR A 187 -0.88 10.26 -11.82
C TYR A 187 -0.06 9.45 -12.82
N VAL A 188 0.30 10.04 -13.95
CA VAL A 188 1.17 9.39 -14.93
C VAL A 188 2.60 9.37 -14.41
N THR A 189 3.14 8.19 -14.22
CA THR A 189 4.53 7.98 -13.77
C THR A 189 5.52 8.25 -14.90
N SER A 190 6.80 8.43 -14.58
CA SER A 190 7.84 8.68 -15.60
C SER A 190 8.14 7.47 -16.48
N GLU A 191 7.80 6.28 -16.01
CA GLU A 191 7.97 4.97 -16.66
C GLU A 191 6.81 4.07 -16.25
N ASP A 192 6.72 2.88 -16.83
CA ASP A 192 5.63 1.94 -16.60
C ASP A 192 5.50 1.55 -15.11
N ALA A 193 4.31 1.72 -14.53
CA ALA A 193 4.00 1.37 -13.15
C ALA A 193 3.66 -0.11 -13.03
N TYR A 194 4.44 -0.86 -12.21
CA TYR A 194 4.26 -2.31 -11.99
C TYR A 194 3.68 -2.65 -10.63
N GLY A 195 4.19 -2.04 -9.58
CA GLY A 195 3.78 -2.32 -8.21
C GLY A 195 3.35 -1.07 -7.47
N VAL A 196 2.44 -1.21 -6.53
CA VAL A 196 1.98 -0.13 -5.65
C VAL A 196 1.82 -0.63 -4.23
N ALA A 197 2.29 0.17 -3.26
CA ALA A 197 2.07 -0.03 -1.84
C ALA A 197 1.71 1.30 -1.16
N LEU A 198 0.97 1.23 -0.06
CA LEU A 198 0.44 2.41 0.61
C LEU A 198 1.09 2.63 1.97
N SER A 199 1.43 3.88 2.28
CA SER A 199 1.91 4.33 3.58
C SER A 199 1.21 5.63 3.97
N GLY A 200 0.21 5.55 4.83
CA GLY A 200 -0.63 6.70 5.17
C GLY A 200 -1.22 7.35 3.93
N ASN A 201 -0.89 8.61 3.69
CA ASN A 201 -1.37 9.37 2.53
C ASN A 201 -0.51 9.23 1.28
N TYR A 202 0.41 8.28 1.24
CA TYR A 202 1.31 8.08 0.11
C TYR A 202 1.06 6.74 -0.59
N ALA A 203 1.02 6.79 -1.92
CA ALA A 203 1.20 5.64 -2.77
C ALA A 203 2.67 5.59 -3.23
N CYS A 204 3.34 4.49 -2.92
CA CYS A 204 4.68 4.18 -3.37
C CYS A 204 4.56 3.30 -4.61
N VAL A 205 4.98 3.81 -5.76
CA VAL A 205 4.85 3.13 -7.05
C VAL A 205 6.21 2.68 -7.55
N ALA A 206 6.35 1.39 -7.81
CA ALA A 206 7.51 0.83 -8.50
C ALA A 206 7.34 1.07 -10.01
N ALA A 207 8.18 1.97 -10.56
CA ALA A 207 8.03 2.52 -11.90
C ALA A 207 9.20 2.12 -12.80
N TRP A 208 9.32 0.82 -13.12
CA TRP A 208 10.31 0.25 -14.05
C TRP A 208 11.71 0.87 -13.88
N HIS A 209 12.28 1.50 -14.93
CA HIS A 209 13.56 2.23 -14.86
C HIS A 209 13.47 3.56 -14.11
N GLY A 210 12.27 4.05 -13.83
CA GLY A 210 12.03 5.24 -13.02
C GLY A 210 12.24 5.02 -11.52
N GLY A 211 12.46 3.77 -11.09
CA GLY A 211 12.69 3.42 -9.69
C GLY A 211 11.42 3.53 -8.84
N LEU A 212 11.51 4.19 -7.69
CA LEU A 212 10.37 4.40 -6.79
C LEU A 212 9.83 5.82 -6.94
N GLN A 213 8.54 5.95 -7.21
CA GLN A 213 7.85 7.25 -7.15
C GLN A 213 6.89 7.30 -5.96
N VAL A 214 6.95 8.39 -5.21
CA VAL A 214 6.10 8.62 -4.05
C VAL A 214 5.06 9.67 -4.39
N ILE A 215 3.80 9.29 -4.34
CA ILE A 215 2.66 10.09 -4.78
C ILE A 215 1.75 10.34 -3.57
N ASN A 216 1.49 11.60 -3.25
CA ASN A 216 0.50 11.97 -2.25
C ASN A 216 -0.91 11.72 -2.82
N VAL A 217 -1.67 10.87 -2.18
CA VAL A 217 -3.02 10.46 -2.54
C VAL A 217 -4.06 10.88 -1.49
N SER A 218 -3.72 11.82 -0.60
CA SER A 218 -4.65 12.36 0.40
C SER A 218 -5.85 13.08 -0.23
N ILE A 219 -5.72 13.51 -1.47
CA ILE A 219 -6.79 14.04 -2.31
C ILE A 219 -6.91 13.09 -3.52
N PRO A 220 -7.83 12.11 -3.47
CA PRO A 220 -7.89 11.02 -4.45
C PRO A 220 -8.13 11.46 -5.89
N ASP A 221 -8.84 12.58 -6.11
CA ASP A 221 -9.11 13.16 -7.43
C ASP A 221 -7.96 14.02 -7.98
N ASN A 222 -6.92 14.27 -7.15
CA ASN A 222 -5.76 15.07 -7.54
C ASN A 222 -4.45 14.53 -6.93
N PRO A 223 -4.02 13.31 -7.27
CA PRO A 223 -2.75 12.75 -6.79
C PRO A 223 -1.56 13.59 -7.24
N GLN A 224 -0.59 13.81 -6.35
CA GLN A 224 0.58 14.64 -6.64
C GLN A 224 1.87 13.92 -6.27
N ARG A 225 2.83 13.85 -7.19
CA ARG A 225 4.17 13.33 -6.85
C ARG A 225 4.85 14.25 -5.85
N VAL A 226 5.39 13.67 -4.79
CA VAL A 226 6.10 14.38 -3.74
C VAL A 226 7.59 14.05 -3.71
N ASP A 227 7.97 12.88 -4.19
CA ASP A 227 9.37 12.46 -4.26
C ASP A 227 9.57 11.37 -5.32
N ASP A 228 10.82 11.14 -5.73
CA ASP A 228 11.23 10.07 -6.60
C ASP A 228 12.65 9.60 -6.24
N TYR A 229 12.87 8.29 -6.32
CA TYR A 229 14.14 7.66 -6.00
C TYR A 229 14.56 6.76 -7.15
N VAL A 230 15.62 7.14 -7.82
CA VAL A 230 16.19 6.32 -8.89
C VAL A 230 16.81 5.07 -8.30
N SER A 231 16.40 3.91 -8.79
CA SER A 231 17.06 2.64 -8.50
C SER A 231 18.10 2.30 -9.58
N TYR A 232 18.97 1.36 -9.29
CA TYR A 232 19.99 0.93 -10.27
C TYR A 232 19.50 -0.16 -11.23
N GLY A 233 18.35 -0.76 -10.92
CA GLY A 233 17.77 -1.88 -11.64
C GLY A 233 16.43 -1.56 -12.27
N ILE A 234 15.55 -2.52 -12.18
CA ILE A 234 14.18 -2.46 -12.68
C ILE A 234 13.25 -2.68 -11.49
N ALA A 235 12.57 -1.61 -11.06
CA ALA A 235 11.63 -1.67 -9.95
C ALA A 235 10.34 -2.37 -10.38
N HIS A 236 10.10 -3.58 -9.89
CA HIS A 236 8.89 -4.36 -10.16
C HIS A 236 7.89 -4.34 -9.02
N GLY A 237 8.35 -4.60 -7.81
CA GLY A 237 7.51 -4.69 -6.63
C GLY A 237 7.94 -3.72 -5.56
N VAL A 238 7.00 -3.29 -4.74
CA VAL A 238 7.25 -2.42 -3.59
C VAL A 238 6.43 -2.86 -2.40
N ALA A 239 7.04 -2.83 -1.23
CA ALA A 239 6.37 -2.97 0.06
C ALA A 239 6.78 -1.81 0.97
N VAL A 240 5.93 -1.47 1.94
CA VAL A 240 6.23 -0.39 2.89
C VAL A 240 6.10 -0.88 4.32
N SER A 241 6.98 -0.41 5.17
CA SER A 241 6.90 -0.64 6.62
C SER A 241 7.50 0.54 7.36
N GLY A 242 6.72 1.13 8.27
CA GLY A 242 7.10 2.36 8.95
C GLY A 242 7.40 3.48 7.93
N ASN A 243 8.58 4.07 8.02
CA ASN A 243 9.01 5.17 7.15
C ASN A 243 9.87 4.69 5.96
N TYR A 244 9.83 3.40 5.61
CA TYR A 244 10.67 2.86 4.56
C TYR A 244 9.86 2.15 3.49
N ALA A 245 10.28 2.36 2.24
CA ALA A 245 9.86 1.56 1.09
C ALA A 245 10.96 0.56 0.74
N TYR A 246 10.55 -0.66 0.45
CA TYR A 246 11.38 -1.79 0.09
C TYR A 246 11.03 -2.17 -1.35
N VAL A 247 11.96 -1.96 -2.26
CA VAL A 247 11.73 -2.15 -3.70
C VAL A 247 12.48 -3.37 -4.19
N ALA A 248 11.76 -4.27 -4.87
CA ALA A 248 12.37 -5.35 -5.62
C ALA A 248 12.95 -4.80 -6.92
N ASP A 249 14.29 -4.65 -6.97
CA ASP A 249 15.02 -3.90 -8.00
C ASP A 249 15.69 -4.82 -9.04
N GLY A 250 14.96 -5.84 -9.47
CA GLY A 250 15.43 -6.80 -10.46
C GLY A 250 16.76 -7.46 -10.07
N ASN A 251 17.75 -7.45 -10.95
CA ASN A 251 19.06 -8.05 -10.71
C ASN A 251 19.89 -7.34 -9.62
N TRP A 252 19.47 -6.18 -9.16
CA TRP A 252 20.14 -5.43 -8.08
C TRP A 252 19.59 -5.80 -6.69
N GLY A 253 18.55 -6.64 -6.64
CA GLY A 253 18.01 -7.20 -5.42
C GLY A 253 17.06 -6.26 -4.69
N LEU A 254 17.34 -5.95 -3.42
CA LEU A 254 16.48 -5.13 -2.57
C LEU A 254 17.06 -3.72 -2.46
N ALA A 255 16.32 -2.72 -2.90
CA ALA A 255 16.58 -1.31 -2.62
C ALA A 255 15.68 -0.82 -1.47
N ILE A 256 16.23 -0.04 -0.54
CA ILE A 256 15.51 0.48 0.62
C ILE A 256 15.60 2.00 0.59
N PHE A 257 14.44 2.65 0.61
CA PHE A 257 14.32 4.10 0.56
C PHE A 257 13.60 4.62 1.81
N ASN A 258 14.09 5.73 2.35
CA ASN A 258 13.41 6.44 3.43
C ASN A 258 12.30 7.29 2.80
N LEU A 259 11.06 7.02 3.17
CA LEU A 259 9.91 7.78 2.67
C LEU A 259 9.91 9.19 3.24
N PRO A 260 9.38 10.17 2.50
CA PRO A 260 9.26 11.52 3.02
C PRO A 260 8.39 11.48 4.29
N SER A 261 8.96 11.92 5.39
CA SER A 261 8.16 12.20 6.58
C SER A 261 7.26 13.39 6.25
N ALA A 262 6.01 13.36 6.72
CA ALA A 262 5.16 14.55 6.64
C ALA A 262 5.96 15.77 7.17
N PRO A 263 6.09 16.85 6.40
CA PRO A 263 6.86 18.01 6.83
C PRO A 263 6.30 18.47 8.18
N ARG A 264 7.19 18.71 9.13
CA ARG A 264 6.76 19.23 10.43
C ARG A 264 6.18 20.63 10.22
N PRO A 265 4.92 20.86 10.57
CA PRO A 265 4.33 22.19 10.41
C PRO A 265 5.10 23.20 11.25
N GLN A 266 5.35 24.37 10.66
CA GLN A 266 6.02 25.48 11.34
C GLN A 266 5.05 26.62 11.51
N ILE A 267 4.80 27.04 12.75
CA ILE A 267 4.00 28.24 13.02
C ILE A 267 4.78 29.46 12.50
N THR A 268 4.18 30.17 11.57
CA THR A 268 4.77 31.37 10.95
C THR A 268 4.29 32.66 11.58
N SER A 269 3.04 32.69 12.05
CA SER A 269 2.49 33.83 12.75
C SER A 269 1.28 33.43 13.59
N ILE A 270 1.00 34.28 14.59
CA ILE A 270 -0.23 34.22 15.39
C ILE A 270 -0.82 35.62 15.40
N THR A 271 -2.06 35.76 14.97
CA THR A 271 -2.79 37.02 15.01
C THR A 271 -3.90 36.96 16.05
N HIS A 272 -4.16 38.07 16.71
CA HIS A 272 -5.21 38.18 17.72
C HIS A 272 -6.22 39.24 17.29
N ALA A 273 -7.51 38.88 17.31
CA ALA A 273 -8.60 39.80 17.08
C ALA A 273 -9.81 39.40 17.93
N SER A 274 -10.33 40.34 18.68
CA SER A 274 -11.60 40.20 19.46
C SER A 274 -11.65 38.95 20.35
N GLY A 275 -10.52 38.60 21.01
CA GLY A 275 -10.46 37.44 21.92
C GLY A 275 -10.20 36.09 21.20
N THR A 276 -9.94 36.14 19.92
CA THR A 276 -9.66 35.00 19.08
C THR A 276 -8.20 35.02 18.63
N ALA A 277 -7.53 33.91 18.63
CA ALA A 277 -6.20 33.76 18.01
C ALA A 277 -6.31 32.94 16.72
N THR A 278 -5.69 33.41 15.64
CA THR A 278 -5.50 32.63 14.43
C THR A 278 -4.03 32.28 14.29
N VAL A 279 -3.76 30.99 14.24
CA VAL A 279 -2.41 30.42 14.11
C VAL A 279 -2.18 30.04 12.67
N TYR A 280 -1.19 30.66 12.02
CA TYR A 280 -0.77 30.38 10.66
C TYR A 280 0.46 29.47 10.69
N TYR A 281 0.47 28.46 9.84
CA TYR A 281 1.59 27.52 9.76
C TYR A 281 1.84 27.07 8.33
N THR A 282 3.07 26.71 8.05
CA THR A 282 3.56 26.23 6.74
C THR A 282 4.12 24.81 6.87
N ASN A 283 4.69 24.30 5.79
CA ASN A 283 5.20 22.94 5.69
C ASN A 283 4.09 21.91 5.95
N THR A 284 2.92 22.12 5.34
CA THR A 284 1.80 21.21 5.40
C THR A 284 1.65 20.43 4.09
N LEU A 285 1.12 19.23 4.17
CA LEU A 285 0.70 18.46 3.01
C LEU A 285 -0.79 18.65 2.77
N PRO A 286 -1.22 18.94 1.54
CA PRO A 286 -2.64 19.07 1.21
C PRO A 286 -3.43 17.82 1.63
N GLY A 287 -4.61 18.02 2.18
CA GLY A 287 -5.49 16.95 2.66
C GLY A 287 -5.07 16.26 3.96
N THR A 288 -3.84 16.48 4.44
CA THR A 288 -3.36 15.90 5.69
C THR A 288 -3.95 16.63 6.89
N ASN A 289 -4.41 15.89 7.90
CA ASN A 289 -4.95 16.44 9.12
C ASN A 289 -3.84 16.96 10.04
N TYR A 290 -3.99 18.21 10.50
CA TYR A 290 -3.12 18.82 11.49
C TYR A 290 -3.95 19.24 12.70
N THR A 291 -3.45 18.90 13.89
CA THR A 291 -4.08 19.28 15.16
C THR A 291 -3.37 20.48 15.73
N LEU A 292 -4.15 21.53 16.03
CA LEU A 292 -3.71 22.68 16.81
C LEU A 292 -4.01 22.42 18.28
N GLU A 293 -3.02 22.61 19.13
CA GLU A 293 -3.17 22.57 20.59
C GLU A 293 -2.61 23.82 21.22
N TYR A 294 -3.09 24.12 22.41
CA TYR A 294 -2.56 25.19 23.25
C TYR A 294 -2.20 24.68 24.66
N CYS A 295 -1.31 25.38 25.33
CA CYS A 295 -1.14 25.29 26.78
C CYS A 295 -0.97 26.71 27.39
N THR A 296 -1.29 26.83 28.66
CA THR A 296 -1.11 28.09 29.40
C THR A 296 0.17 28.10 30.23
N ASN A 297 0.81 26.95 30.38
CA ASN A 297 2.06 26.81 31.11
C ASN A 297 2.93 25.71 30.45
N LEU A 298 4.04 26.09 29.87
CA LEU A 298 4.97 25.19 29.20
C LEU A 298 5.59 24.15 30.15
N SER A 299 5.72 24.47 31.45
CA SER A 299 6.31 23.57 32.44
C SER A 299 5.38 22.41 32.82
N SER A 300 4.07 22.56 32.63
CA SER A 300 3.10 21.51 32.95
C SER A 300 3.04 20.39 31.93
N GLY A 301 3.46 20.66 30.69
CA GLY A 301 3.32 19.72 29.59
C GLY A 301 1.87 19.39 29.19
N ALA A 302 0.88 20.07 29.80
CA ALA A 302 -0.53 19.80 29.57
C ALA A 302 -1.03 20.62 28.34
N TRP A 303 -1.11 19.97 27.21
CA TRP A 303 -1.65 20.52 25.97
C TRP A 303 -3.12 20.19 25.82
N GLN A 304 -3.90 21.18 25.36
CA GLN A 304 -5.35 21.07 25.15
C GLN A 304 -5.66 21.25 23.67
N PRO A 305 -6.47 20.38 23.06
CA PRO A 305 -6.81 20.49 21.66
C PRO A 305 -7.69 21.73 21.40
N VAL A 306 -7.38 22.46 20.34
CA VAL A 306 -8.25 23.49 19.76
C VAL A 306 -9.11 22.88 18.66
N GLY A 307 -8.50 22.05 17.80
CA GLY A 307 -9.19 21.38 16.71
C GLY A 307 -8.22 20.69 15.77
N THR A 308 -8.79 19.88 14.89
CA THR A 308 -8.06 19.19 13.81
C THR A 308 -8.69 19.59 12.48
N GLN A 309 -7.86 19.93 11.49
CA GLN A 309 -8.32 20.31 10.16
C GLN A 309 -7.35 19.78 9.10
N PRO A 310 -7.84 19.38 7.90
CA PRO A 310 -6.98 19.10 6.77
C PRO A 310 -6.36 20.41 6.25
N ALA A 311 -5.10 20.34 5.82
CA ALA A 311 -4.46 21.47 5.14
C ALA A 311 -4.98 21.55 3.70
N GLY A 312 -5.38 22.75 3.28
CA GLY A 312 -5.81 23.02 1.89
C GLY A 312 -4.65 23.21 0.90
N GLY A 313 -3.39 23.17 1.38
CA GLY A 313 -2.19 23.41 0.58
C GLY A 313 -0.93 23.26 1.43
N THR A 314 0.19 23.83 0.97
CA THR A 314 1.48 23.85 1.70
C THR A 314 1.49 24.80 2.90
N SER A 315 0.42 25.55 3.12
CA SER A 315 0.18 26.39 4.28
C SER A 315 -1.29 26.30 4.70
N ALA A 316 -1.55 26.48 5.97
CA ALA A 316 -2.88 26.47 6.56
C ALA A 316 -2.98 27.41 7.76
N SER A 317 -4.20 27.60 8.26
CA SER A 317 -4.45 28.32 9.50
C SER A 317 -5.58 27.68 10.29
N GLN A 318 -5.50 27.74 11.60
CA GLN A 318 -6.56 27.34 12.52
C GLN A 318 -6.84 28.45 13.54
N THR A 319 -8.08 28.53 13.98
CA THR A 319 -8.54 29.58 14.88
C THR A 319 -8.91 29.02 16.25
N ASP A 320 -8.33 29.59 17.30
CA ASP A 320 -8.73 29.38 18.68
C ASP A 320 -9.70 30.49 19.11
N PRO A 321 -11.01 30.20 19.19
CA PRO A 321 -12.01 31.24 19.53
C PRO A 321 -12.00 31.63 21.00
N ALA A 322 -11.31 30.89 21.85
CA ALA A 322 -11.28 31.11 23.29
C ALA A 322 -9.93 31.68 23.78
N ALA A 323 -9.15 32.33 22.90
CA ALA A 323 -7.82 32.86 23.23
C ALA A 323 -7.86 34.15 24.07
N GLY A 324 -9.05 34.65 24.46
CA GLY A 324 -9.20 35.87 25.26
C GLY A 324 -8.80 35.67 26.74
N GLY A 325 -7.85 36.46 27.22
CA GLY A 325 -7.62 36.67 28.65
C GLY A 325 -6.45 35.95 29.31
N ALA A 326 -5.97 34.82 28.84
CA ALA A 326 -4.79 34.11 29.38
C ALA A 326 -3.70 33.99 28.33
N GLN A 327 -2.44 34.04 28.74
CA GLN A 327 -1.32 33.73 27.86
C GLN A 327 -1.43 32.28 27.39
N ARG A 328 -1.34 32.06 26.08
CA ARG A 328 -1.39 30.72 25.45
C ARG A 328 -0.18 30.52 24.58
N TYR A 329 0.34 29.29 24.62
CA TYR A 329 1.35 28.78 23.72
C TYR A 329 0.70 27.79 22.79
N TYR A 330 1.08 27.75 21.53
CA TYR A 330 0.48 26.89 20.52
C TYR A 330 1.50 25.95 19.93
N ARG A 331 1.05 24.73 19.60
CA ARG A 331 1.77 23.81 18.73
C ARG A 331 0.83 23.22 17.69
N VAL A 332 1.40 22.89 16.56
CA VAL A 332 0.71 22.17 15.49
C VAL A 332 1.48 20.89 15.21
N TYR A 333 0.79 19.81 15.07
CA TYR A 333 1.41 18.52 14.72
C TYR A 333 0.53 17.75 13.74
N TYR A 334 1.20 16.90 12.99
CA TYR A 334 0.58 15.95 12.08
C TYR A 334 -0.09 14.84 12.88
N GLN A 335 -1.30 14.49 12.49
CA GLN A 335 -2.02 13.33 13.01
C GLN A 335 -2.09 12.29 11.89
N PRO A 336 -1.32 11.18 12.00
CA PRO A 336 -1.31 10.13 11.00
C PRO A 336 -2.65 9.39 10.89
#